data_d0cc74a6033a55e55cfcca8e8144a0e9
#
_entry.id   d0cc74a6033a55e55cfcca8e8144a0e9
#
_cell.length_a   1.000
_cell.length_b   1.000
_cell.length_c   1.000
_cell.angle_alpha   90.00
_cell.angle_beta   90.00
_cell.angle_gamma   90.00
#
_symmetry.space_group_name_H-M   'P 1'
#
loop_
_entity.id
_entity.type
_entity.pdbx_description
1 polymer ?
#
loop_
_entity_poly.entity_id
_entity_poly.type
_entity_poly.pdbx_seq_one_letter_code
_entity_poly.pdbx_strand_id
1 'polypeptide(L)'
;MGGHGAMWNAIRHKDIFGGAGTTSGGMDIRPFPKNWEMSKQLGDYDSNKEVWDNHTVINLIDGLENGDLAIIIDCGESDFFLKVNQNLHHRLLEKKIDHDFVTRPGAHNGQYWNNSIDYQILFFDKFFKK
;
A
#
# COMPACT_ATOMS: atom_id res chain seq x y z
N MET A 1 -0.14 -9.36 2.17
CA MET A 1 -0.34 -9.17 0.71
C MET A 1 -1.65 -8.45 0.36
N GLY A 2 -2.66 -8.46 1.23
CA GLY A 2 -3.94 -7.77 0.96
C GLY A 2 -3.80 -6.29 0.70
N GLY A 3 -3.00 -5.58 1.50
CA GLY A 3 -2.75 -4.15 1.29
C GLY A 3 -2.01 -3.84 -0.01
N HIS A 4 -1.05 -4.69 -0.38
CA HIS A 4 -0.39 -4.61 -1.69
C HIS A 4 -1.41 -4.76 -2.82
N GLY A 5 -2.25 -5.80 -2.77
CA GLY A 5 -3.25 -6.06 -3.80
C GLY A 5 -4.28 -4.94 -3.91
N ALA A 6 -4.74 -4.39 -2.78
CA ALA A 6 -5.68 -3.29 -2.76
C ALA A 6 -5.14 -2.05 -3.48
N MET A 7 -3.93 -1.62 -3.14
CA MET A 7 -3.29 -0.45 -3.76
C MET A 7 -2.93 -0.71 -5.22
N TRP A 8 -2.35 -1.87 -5.51
CA TRP A 8 -1.90 -2.21 -6.87
C TRP A 8 -3.08 -2.23 -7.85
N ASN A 9 -4.19 -2.84 -7.45
CA ASN A 9 -5.40 -2.89 -8.29
C ASN A 9 -6.04 -1.51 -8.42
N ALA A 10 -6.18 -0.76 -7.33
CA ALA A 10 -6.85 0.54 -7.36
C ALA A 10 -6.10 1.54 -8.25
N ILE A 11 -4.77 1.61 -8.16
CA ILE A 11 -3.98 2.51 -8.99
C ILE A 11 -4.09 2.15 -10.46
N ARG A 12 -4.09 0.87 -10.78
CA ARG A 12 -4.19 0.39 -12.17
C ARG A 12 -5.60 0.50 -12.74
N HIS A 13 -6.61 0.57 -11.91
CA HIS A 13 -8.01 0.60 -12.32
C HIS A 13 -8.76 1.77 -11.68
N LYS A 14 -8.20 2.97 -11.82
CA LYS A 14 -8.79 4.22 -11.32
C LYS A 14 -10.15 4.53 -11.93
N ASP A 15 -10.44 3.95 -13.09
CA ASP A 15 -11.73 4.02 -13.75
C ASP A 15 -12.82 3.23 -13.02
N ILE A 16 -12.43 2.29 -12.15
CA ILE A 16 -13.36 1.44 -11.40
C ILE A 16 -13.37 1.81 -9.92
N PHE A 17 -12.17 1.98 -9.33
CA PHE A 17 -12.02 2.22 -7.89
C PHE A 17 -11.86 3.71 -7.60
N GLY A 18 -12.63 4.22 -6.63
CA GLY A 18 -12.52 5.60 -6.17
C GLY A 18 -11.60 5.77 -4.96
N GLY A 19 -11.21 4.69 -4.31
CA GLY A 19 -10.33 4.76 -3.15
C GLY A 19 -9.69 3.42 -2.83
N ALA A 20 -8.65 3.47 -2.00
CA ALA A 20 -7.95 2.29 -1.51
C ALA A 20 -7.44 2.50 -0.10
N GLY A 21 -7.57 1.47 0.72
CA GLY A 21 -6.99 1.43 2.06
C GLY A 21 -6.04 0.26 2.19
N THR A 22 -4.92 0.49 2.86
CA THR A 22 -3.96 -0.56 3.16
C THR A 22 -3.65 -0.59 4.65
N THR A 23 -3.64 -1.78 5.21
CA THR A 23 -3.17 -2.05 6.56
C THR A 23 -1.99 -3.01 6.48
N SER A 24 -0.82 -2.58 6.94
CA SER A 24 0.41 -3.38 6.91
C SER A 24 0.74 -3.92 5.52
N GLY A 25 0.55 -3.11 4.49
CA GLY A 25 0.74 -3.54 3.11
C GLY A 25 2.20 -3.54 2.64
N GLY A 26 2.53 -4.43 1.73
CA GLY A 26 3.84 -4.47 1.07
C GLY A 26 3.95 -3.46 -0.06
N MET A 27 4.17 -2.21 0.26
CA MET A 27 4.19 -1.12 -0.73
C MET A 27 5.41 -1.16 -1.65
N ASP A 28 6.48 -1.83 -1.23
CA ASP A 28 7.61 -2.19 -2.07
C ASP A 28 8.00 -3.62 -1.72
N ILE A 29 7.88 -4.52 -2.69
CA ILE A 29 8.17 -5.95 -2.49
C ILE A 29 9.63 -6.31 -2.79
N ARG A 30 10.38 -5.42 -3.44
CA ARG A 30 11.74 -5.68 -3.90
C ARG A 30 12.76 -5.95 -2.78
N PRO A 31 12.62 -5.36 -1.56
CA PRO A 31 13.51 -5.72 -0.44
C PRO A 31 13.30 -7.15 0.10
N PHE A 32 12.26 -7.85 -0.36
CA PHE A 32 11.85 -9.15 0.17
C PHE A 32 11.83 -10.25 -0.91
N PRO A 33 12.89 -10.40 -1.74
CA PRO A 33 12.81 -11.22 -2.95
C PRO A 33 12.66 -12.73 -2.70
N LYS A 34 12.95 -13.18 -1.46
CA LYS A 34 12.90 -14.60 -1.08
C LYS A 34 11.73 -14.93 -0.16
N ASN A 35 10.86 -13.96 0.12
CA ASN A 35 9.77 -14.13 1.08
C ASN A 35 8.45 -14.49 0.36
N TRP A 36 7.58 -15.18 1.10
CA TRP A 36 6.18 -15.47 0.72
C TRP A 36 5.99 -16.11 -0.65
N GLU A 37 7.01 -16.81 -1.13
CA GLU A 37 6.97 -17.53 -2.41
C GLU A 37 6.62 -16.64 -3.61
N MET A 38 6.85 -15.33 -3.51
CA MET A 38 6.58 -14.40 -4.61
C MET A 38 7.34 -14.77 -5.89
N SER A 39 8.54 -15.33 -5.76
CA SER A 39 9.33 -15.76 -6.91
C SER A 39 8.66 -16.86 -7.73
N LYS A 40 7.75 -17.63 -7.13
CA LYS A 40 6.97 -18.63 -7.88
C LYS A 40 6.00 -17.98 -8.87
N GLN A 41 5.57 -16.76 -8.59
CA GLN A 41 4.65 -16.01 -9.43
C GLN A 41 5.37 -15.00 -10.35
N LEU A 42 6.40 -14.35 -9.83
CA LEU A 42 7.08 -13.24 -10.52
C LEU A 42 8.40 -13.67 -11.17
N GLY A 43 8.82 -14.89 -10.92
CA GLY A 43 10.14 -15.36 -11.31
C GLY A 43 11.20 -14.90 -10.32
N ASP A 44 12.43 -15.42 -10.46
CA ASP A 44 13.56 -15.00 -9.64
C ASP A 44 13.84 -13.51 -9.83
N TYR A 45 14.06 -12.78 -8.71
CA TYR A 45 14.20 -11.33 -8.74
C TYR A 45 15.34 -10.85 -9.66
N ASP A 46 16.51 -11.48 -9.55
CA ASP A 46 17.69 -11.03 -10.31
C ASP A 46 17.50 -11.15 -11.82
N SER A 47 16.72 -12.13 -12.26
CA SER A 47 16.47 -12.40 -13.68
C SER A 47 15.18 -11.74 -14.21
N ASN A 48 14.35 -11.19 -13.33
CA ASN A 48 13.01 -10.70 -13.68
C ASN A 48 12.70 -9.33 -13.03
N LYS A 49 13.68 -8.46 -12.95
CA LYS A 49 13.55 -7.16 -12.25
C LYS A 49 12.39 -6.32 -12.77
N GLU A 50 12.19 -6.31 -14.09
CA GLU A 50 11.08 -5.56 -14.69
C GLU A 50 9.71 -6.07 -14.23
N VAL A 51 9.54 -7.39 -14.11
CA VAL A 51 8.30 -7.97 -13.60
C VAL A 51 8.06 -7.54 -12.16
N TRP A 52 9.09 -7.60 -11.31
CA TRP A 52 9.00 -7.16 -9.92
C TRP A 52 8.70 -5.67 -9.82
N ASP A 53 9.36 -4.84 -10.63
CA ASP A 53 9.11 -3.40 -10.66
C ASP A 53 7.66 -3.07 -11.04
N ASN A 54 7.10 -3.80 -12.00
CA ASN A 54 5.71 -3.60 -12.44
C ASN A 54 4.67 -4.06 -11.41
N HIS A 55 5.07 -4.90 -10.45
CA HIS A 55 4.22 -5.35 -9.34
C HIS A 55 4.53 -4.63 -8.02
N THR A 56 5.32 -3.56 -8.06
CA THR A 56 5.71 -2.77 -6.90
C THR A 56 4.87 -1.49 -6.84
N VAL A 57 4.09 -1.34 -5.77
CA VAL A 57 3.12 -0.23 -5.62
C VAL A 57 3.78 1.14 -5.75
N ILE A 58 4.91 1.36 -5.06
CA ILE A 58 5.55 2.69 -5.07
C ILE A 58 5.96 3.13 -6.47
N ASN A 59 6.25 2.21 -7.38
CA ASN A 59 6.60 2.52 -8.77
C ASN A 59 5.39 3.00 -9.59
N LEU A 60 4.16 2.67 -9.16
CA LEU A 60 2.95 3.05 -9.88
C LEU A 60 2.50 4.48 -9.55
N ILE A 61 3.06 5.09 -8.53
CA ILE A 61 2.66 6.42 -8.06
C ILE A 61 2.91 7.50 -9.12
N ASP A 62 3.88 7.30 -10.00
CA ASP A 62 4.17 8.27 -11.05
C ASP A 62 2.99 8.50 -12.03
N GLY A 63 2.12 7.51 -12.17
CA GLY A 63 0.90 7.61 -12.98
C GLY A 63 -0.33 8.09 -12.23
N LEU A 64 -0.18 8.51 -10.97
CA LEU A 64 -1.28 8.92 -10.12
C LEU A 64 -1.26 10.44 -9.94
N GLU A 65 -2.42 11.06 -10.00
CA GLU A 65 -2.61 12.48 -9.74
C GLU A 65 -3.49 12.70 -8.51
N ASN A 66 -3.35 13.87 -7.89
CA ASN A 66 -4.18 14.20 -6.73
C ASN A 66 -5.67 14.18 -7.10
N GLY A 67 -6.46 13.50 -6.29
CA GLY A 67 -7.90 13.35 -6.54
C GLY A 67 -8.29 12.09 -7.31
N ASP A 68 -7.34 11.36 -7.89
CA ASP A 68 -7.65 10.10 -8.59
C ASP A 68 -8.22 9.04 -7.66
N LEU A 69 -7.66 8.93 -6.45
CA LEU A 69 -8.06 7.96 -5.43
C LEU A 69 -8.07 8.59 -4.05
N ALA A 70 -9.05 8.24 -3.22
CA ALA A 70 -8.96 8.46 -1.77
C ALA A 70 -8.09 7.36 -1.16
N ILE A 71 -7.02 7.73 -0.46
CA ILE A 71 -6.00 6.78 0.00
C ILE A 71 -5.83 6.87 1.51
N ILE A 72 -5.87 5.74 2.20
CA ILE A 72 -5.46 5.59 3.59
C ILE A 72 -4.42 4.50 3.72
N ILE A 73 -3.32 4.81 4.38
CA ILE A 73 -2.19 3.92 4.63
C ILE A 73 -2.01 3.79 6.14
N ASP A 74 -2.03 2.57 6.65
CA ASP A 74 -1.89 2.28 8.06
C ASP A 74 -0.85 1.18 8.26
N CYS A 75 0.13 1.40 9.14
CA CYS A 75 1.18 0.42 9.42
C CYS A 75 1.71 0.58 10.84
N GLY A 76 1.87 -0.52 11.55
CA GLY A 76 2.40 -0.53 12.91
C GLY A 76 3.87 -0.12 12.99
N GLU A 77 4.25 0.52 14.08
CA GLU A 77 5.62 1.02 14.30
C GLU A 77 6.66 -0.10 14.42
N SER A 78 6.23 -1.31 14.78
CA SER A 78 7.09 -2.50 14.86
C SER A 78 6.89 -3.48 13.71
N ASP A 79 6.16 -3.07 12.65
CA ASP A 79 5.92 -3.90 11.48
C ASP A 79 7.16 -3.89 10.56
N PHE A 80 7.51 -5.05 10.01
CA PHE A 80 8.63 -5.16 9.06
C PHE A 80 8.38 -4.39 7.75
N PHE A 81 7.14 -4.05 7.44
CA PHE A 81 6.78 -3.19 6.30
C PHE A 81 6.75 -1.71 6.62
N LEU A 82 7.07 -1.28 7.84
CA LEU A 82 6.99 0.15 8.20
C LEU A 82 7.78 1.02 7.23
N LYS A 83 9.02 0.64 6.94
CA LYS A 83 9.90 1.46 6.08
C LYS A 83 9.33 1.64 4.68
N VAL A 84 8.81 0.59 4.07
CA VAL A 84 8.24 0.68 2.70
C VAL A 84 6.94 1.49 2.69
N ASN A 85 6.18 1.48 3.78
CA ASN A 85 5.00 2.33 3.92
C ASN A 85 5.38 3.80 4.14
N GLN A 86 6.41 4.09 4.93
CA GLN A 86 6.95 5.44 5.08
C GLN A 86 7.48 5.99 3.75
N ASN A 87 8.16 5.17 2.96
CA ASN A 87 8.66 5.56 1.65
C ASN A 87 7.51 5.92 0.70
N LEU A 88 6.43 5.14 0.70
CA LEU A 88 5.24 5.47 -0.08
C LEU A 88 4.61 6.78 0.37
N HIS A 89 4.46 6.98 1.69
CA HIS A 89 3.96 8.23 2.26
C HIS A 89 4.77 9.44 1.77
N HIS A 90 6.10 9.37 1.86
CA HIS A 90 6.97 10.46 1.39
C HIS A 90 6.85 10.68 -0.12
N ARG A 91 6.73 9.61 -0.89
CA ARG A 91 6.55 9.73 -2.34
C ARG A 91 5.24 10.43 -2.71
N LEU A 92 4.17 10.10 -2.01
CA LEU A 92 2.87 10.77 -2.20
C LEU A 92 2.94 12.25 -1.82
N LEU A 93 3.66 12.60 -0.74
CA LEU A 93 3.90 14.00 -0.36
C LEU A 93 4.68 14.76 -1.44
N GLU A 94 5.74 14.17 -1.97
CA GLU A 94 6.53 14.78 -3.05
C GLU A 94 5.68 15.10 -4.27
N LYS A 95 4.74 14.21 -4.59
CA LYS A 95 3.82 14.38 -5.72
C LYS A 95 2.59 15.21 -5.39
N LYS A 96 2.47 15.69 -4.15
CA LYS A 96 1.32 16.49 -3.68
C LYS A 96 -0.01 15.73 -3.85
N ILE A 97 0.01 14.44 -3.56
CA ILE A 97 -1.18 13.59 -3.54
C ILE A 97 -1.68 13.47 -2.12
N ASP A 98 -2.90 13.96 -1.88
CA ASP A 98 -3.55 13.91 -0.58
C ASP A 98 -3.83 12.47 -0.17
N HIS A 99 -3.54 12.13 1.09
CA HIS A 99 -3.77 10.81 1.65
C HIS A 99 -3.70 10.86 3.18
N ASP A 100 -4.30 9.87 3.83
CA ASP A 100 -4.11 9.65 5.25
C ASP A 100 -2.97 8.65 5.46
N PHE A 101 -2.03 8.98 6.33
CA PHE A 101 -0.97 8.09 6.77
C PHE A 101 -1.03 7.96 8.29
N VAL A 102 -1.24 6.72 8.76
CA VAL A 102 -1.43 6.43 10.18
C VAL A 102 -0.43 5.39 10.63
N THR A 103 0.29 5.69 11.70
CA THR A 103 1.12 4.72 12.41
C THR A 103 0.77 4.72 13.89
N ARG A 104 0.82 3.54 14.50
CA ARG A 104 0.56 3.33 15.93
C ARG A 104 1.49 2.24 16.43
N PRO A 105 1.70 2.15 17.77
CA PRO A 105 2.42 1.01 18.35
C PRO A 105 1.76 -0.30 17.95
N GLY A 106 2.57 -1.27 17.55
CA GLY A 106 2.11 -2.59 17.15
C GLY A 106 2.91 -3.14 15.97
N ALA A 107 2.65 -4.40 15.63
CA ALA A 107 3.40 -5.15 14.66
C ALA A 107 2.47 -5.79 13.62
N HIS A 108 3.02 -6.60 12.75
CA HIS A 108 2.30 -7.29 11.68
C HIS A 108 1.50 -8.48 12.24
N ASN A 109 0.36 -8.19 12.86
CA ASN A 109 -0.47 -9.21 13.52
C ASN A 109 -1.95 -8.80 13.63
N GLY A 110 -2.79 -9.79 13.97
CA GLY A 110 -4.24 -9.59 14.08
C GLY A 110 -4.66 -8.56 15.12
N GLN A 111 -3.92 -8.42 16.22
CA GLN A 111 -4.20 -7.43 17.25
C GLN A 111 -4.12 -6.01 16.65
N TYR A 112 -3.08 -5.74 15.88
CA TYR A 112 -2.94 -4.44 15.21
C TYR A 112 -4.07 -4.23 14.18
N TRP A 113 -4.36 -5.24 13.37
CA TRP A 113 -5.38 -5.13 12.32
C TRP A 113 -6.78 -4.93 12.87
N ASN A 114 -7.12 -5.59 14.00
CA ASN A 114 -8.40 -5.38 14.67
C ASN A 114 -8.61 -3.93 15.12
N ASN A 115 -7.54 -3.26 15.54
CA ASN A 115 -7.60 -1.84 15.90
C ASN A 115 -7.64 -0.95 14.66
N SER A 116 -6.89 -1.30 13.64
CA SER A 116 -6.76 -0.53 12.40
C SER A 116 -8.08 -0.47 11.61
N ILE A 117 -8.89 -1.52 11.64
CA ILE A 117 -10.10 -1.62 10.81
C ILE A 117 -11.11 -0.51 11.14
N ASP A 118 -11.21 -0.05 12.38
CA ASP A 118 -12.11 1.02 12.79
C ASP A 118 -11.80 2.32 12.04
N TYR A 119 -10.52 2.62 11.85
CA TYR A 119 -10.06 3.82 11.15
C TYR A 119 -10.28 3.70 9.64
N GLN A 120 -10.11 2.51 9.08
CA GLN A 120 -10.42 2.24 7.67
C GLN A 120 -11.90 2.43 7.39
N ILE A 121 -12.77 1.89 8.24
CA ILE A 121 -14.22 2.05 8.11
C ILE A 121 -14.61 3.52 8.19
N LEU A 122 -14.08 4.27 9.16
CA LEU A 122 -14.37 5.70 9.31
C LEU A 122 -13.93 6.49 8.07
N PHE A 123 -12.75 6.18 7.54
CA PHE A 123 -12.25 6.84 6.33
C PHE A 123 -13.19 6.62 5.15
N PHE A 124 -13.59 5.38 4.89
CA PHE A 124 -14.47 5.06 3.77
C PHE A 124 -15.91 5.51 3.99
N ASP A 125 -16.41 5.52 5.23
CA ASP A 125 -17.71 6.10 5.54
C ASP A 125 -17.76 7.58 5.11
N LYS A 126 -16.73 8.35 5.45
CA LYS A 126 -16.61 9.74 5.02
C LYS A 126 -16.50 9.88 3.50
N PHE A 127 -15.76 9.01 2.86
CA PHE A 127 -15.62 9.00 1.40
C PHE A 127 -16.97 8.79 0.71
N PHE A 128 -17.75 7.79 1.14
CA PHE A 128 -19.04 7.45 0.52
C PHE A 128 -20.15 8.44 0.80
N LYS A 129 -19.99 9.28 1.82
CA LYS A 129 -20.98 10.31 2.19
C LYS A 129 -20.78 11.67 1.52
N LYS A 130 -19.78 11.78 0.70
CA LYS A 130 -19.51 13.03 -0.01
C LYS A 130 -20.54 13.35 -1.10
#